data_13028a833ae4218e848ed76c220e36af
#
_entry.id   13028a833ae4218e848ed76c220e36af
#
_cell.length_a   1.000
_cell.length_b   1.000
_cell.length_c   1.000
_cell.angle_alpha   90.00
_cell.angle_beta   90.00
_cell.angle_gamma   90.00
#
_symmetry.space_group_name_H-M   'P 1'
#
loop_
_entity.id
_entity.type
_entity.pdbx_description
1 polymer ?
#
loop_
_entity_poly.entity_id
_entity_poly.type
_entity_poly.pdbx_seq_one_letter_code
_entity_poly.pdbx_strand_id
1 'polypeptide(L)'
;MEPLVSVVVPVFNGLPHLVDLTASILAQTHTNLEIVFTEGGSSDKSPEFLATLIDPRVQILTMPKGITAAQNWSAATQAATGDFIKLICQDDLINPDAIQKQVADLLNNPTAVMAIAQRDIIDANGKVLYANRGLSGLKKKLLPGAEVIRTAYVNGTNVIGEPLAVLFRTDALLAAMPWDDSNPLMLDLSTYAKVAPKGDVAIRHESVGAFRVSGSSWSTRLAKLQLEQTKQWQHAYAATASPAPSHPERTRAAFGRHLQTGLRRAAYATLRARGSFRTGLDSPS
;
A
#
# COMPACT_ATOMS: atom_id res chain seq x y z
N MET A 1 -2.80 -21.72 17.84
CA MET A 1 -2.14 -21.85 16.52
C MET A 1 -1.77 -20.45 16.04
N GLU A 2 -0.69 -20.31 15.32
CA GLU A 2 -0.32 -19.06 14.67
C GLU A 2 -1.34 -18.77 13.56
N PRO A 3 -1.91 -17.54 13.46
CA PRO A 3 -2.93 -17.24 12.45
C PRO A 3 -2.35 -17.33 11.04
N LEU A 4 -3.14 -17.74 10.07
CA LEU A 4 -2.77 -17.74 8.66
C LEU A 4 -2.79 -16.32 8.10
N VAL A 5 -1.73 -15.90 7.43
CA VAL A 5 -1.65 -14.62 6.73
C VAL A 5 -1.57 -14.84 5.24
N SER A 6 -2.52 -14.28 4.50
CA SER A 6 -2.50 -14.23 3.05
C SER A 6 -1.68 -13.03 2.58
N VAL A 7 -0.51 -13.29 2.01
CA VAL A 7 0.28 -12.27 1.32
C VAL A 7 -0.16 -12.25 -0.13
N VAL A 8 -0.82 -11.18 -0.56
CA VAL A 8 -1.36 -11.07 -1.91
C VAL A 8 -0.56 -10.05 -2.73
N VAL A 9 -0.09 -10.46 -3.90
CA VAL A 9 0.81 -9.69 -4.75
C VAL A 9 0.23 -9.57 -6.16
N PRO A 10 -0.41 -8.44 -6.50
CA PRO A 10 -0.82 -8.18 -7.86
C PRO A 10 0.40 -7.84 -8.73
N VAL A 11 0.57 -8.57 -9.83
CA VAL A 11 1.73 -8.47 -10.73
C VAL A 11 1.31 -7.97 -12.11
N PHE A 12 2.02 -6.97 -12.63
CA PHE A 12 1.95 -6.52 -14.01
C PHE A 12 3.27 -5.86 -14.41
N ASN A 13 4.07 -6.51 -15.26
CA ASN A 13 5.43 -6.09 -15.65
C ASN A 13 6.29 -5.79 -14.41
N GLY A 14 6.47 -6.80 -13.54
CA GLY A 14 7.06 -6.63 -12.20
C GLY A 14 8.58 -6.73 -12.17
N LEU A 15 9.23 -7.21 -13.22
CA LEU A 15 10.67 -7.34 -13.23
C LEU A 15 11.38 -5.99 -13.41
N PRO A 16 12.59 -5.82 -12.81
CA PRO A 16 13.33 -6.84 -12.03
C PRO A 16 12.92 -6.94 -10.55
N HIS A 17 12.12 -6.02 -10.02
CA HIS A 17 11.87 -5.85 -8.58
C HIS A 17 11.06 -7.00 -7.95
N LEU A 18 10.25 -7.69 -8.75
CA LEU A 18 9.45 -8.85 -8.31
C LEU A 18 10.32 -9.95 -7.69
N VAL A 19 11.57 -10.11 -8.14
CA VAL A 19 12.53 -11.09 -7.58
C VAL A 19 12.87 -10.74 -6.14
N ASP A 20 13.24 -9.49 -5.88
CA ASP A 20 13.60 -9.01 -4.54
C ASP A 20 12.41 -9.05 -3.59
N LEU A 21 11.22 -8.64 -4.07
CA LEU A 21 10.00 -8.74 -3.28
C LEU A 21 9.71 -10.19 -2.89
N THR A 22 9.74 -11.12 -3.85
CA THR A 22 9.47 -12.54 -3.61
C THR A 22 10.44 -13.09 -2.55
N ALA A 23 11.74 -12.79 -2.67
CA ALA A 23 12.73 -13.19 -1.68
C ALA A 23 12.41 -12.63 -0.28
N SER A 24 11.97 -11.37 -0.17
CA SER A 24 11.61 -10.73 1.10
C SER A 24 10.36 -11.35 1.75
N ILE A 25 9.40 -11.83 0.96
CA ILE A 25 8.21 -12.54 1.44
C ILE A 25 8.59 -13.94 1.94
N LEU A 26 9.38 -14.69 1.18
CA LEU A 26 9.79 -16.04 1.55
C LEU A 26 10.66 -16.08 2.82
N ALA A 27 11.38 -14.99 3.11
CA ALA A 27 12.23 -14.81 4.28
C ALA A 27 11.51 -14.32 5.55
N GLN A 28 10.16 -14.24 5.55
CA GLN A 28 9.42 -13.78 6.72
C GLN A 28 9.55 -14.73 7.92
N THR A 29 9.71 -14.17 9.11
CA THR A 29 9.76 -14.93 10.38
C THR A 29 8.43 -15.53 10.77
N HIS A 30 7.31 -14.92 10.37
CA HIS A 30 5.99 -15.51 10.45
C HIS A 30 5.87 -16.58 9.36
N THR A 31 5.72 -17.85 9.74
CA THR A 31 5.83 -18.97 8.79
C THR A 31 4.50 -19.47 8.24
N ASN A 32 3.40 -19.23 8.97
CA ASN A 32 2.05 -19.66 8.56
C ASN A 32 1.48 -18.68 7.50
N LEU A 33 1.98 -18.81 6.28
CA LEU A 33 1.64 -17.96 5.14
C LEU A 33 0.99 -18.75 4.01
N GLU A 34 0.05 -18.13 3.32
CA GLU A 34 -0.24 -18.36 1.92
C GLU A 34 0.21 -17.15 1.10
N ILE A 35 0.72 -17.36 -0.10
CA ILE A 35 1.27 -16.31 -0.97
C ILE A 35 0.57 -16.41 -2.31
N VAL A 36 -0.23 -15.40 -2.64
CA VAL A 36 -1.04 -15.39 -3.86
C VAL A 36 -0.52 -14.32 -4.81
N PHE A 37 0.07 -14.74 -5.93
CA PHE A 37 0.39 -13.86 -7.04
C PHE A 37 -0.76 -13.84 -8.05
N THR A 38 -1.23 -12.64 -8.43
CA THR A 38 -2.18 -12.49 -9.54
C THR A 38 -1.46 -11.83 -10.72
N GLU A 39 -1.18 -12.61 -11.76
CA GLU A 39 -0.47 -12.18 -12.95
C GLU A 39 -1.45 -11.53 -13.94
N GLY A 40 -1.32 -10.20 -14.13
CA GLY A 40 -2.26 -9.32 -14.84
C GLY A 40 -2.05 -9.22 -16.35
N GLY A 41 -1.47 -10.23 -17.01
CA GLY A 41 -1.18 -10.23 -18.45
C GLY A 41 0.07 -9.46 -18.82
N SER A 42 1.15 -9.65 -18.04
CA SER A 42 2.46 -9.02 -18.26
C SER A 42 3.03 -9.31 -19.65
N SER A 43 3.84 -8.39 -20.15
CA SER A 43 4.59 -8.51 -21.40
C SER A 43 6.09 -8.69 -21.22
N ASP A 44 6.56 -8.57 -19.97
CA ASP A 44 7.94 -8.89 -19.59
C ASP A 44 8.05 -10.37 -19.17
N LYS A 45 9.21 -10.75 -18.59
CA LYS A 45 9.43 -12.12 -18.13
C LYS A 45 8.88 -12.42 -16.73
N SER A 46 7.93 -11.62 -16.23
CA SER A 46 7.28 -11.88 -14.92
C SER A 46 6.53 -13.21 -14.88
N PRO A 47 5.74 -13.62 -15.92
CA PRO A 47 5.10 -14.94 -15.92
C PRO A 47 6.09 -16.10 -15.85
N GLU A 48 7.18 -16.02 -16.60
CA GLU A 48 8.23 -17.06 -16.59
C GLU A 48 8.92 -17.14 -15.22
N PHE A 49 9.21 -15.99 -14.60
CA PHE A 49 9.77 -15.96 -13.25
C PHE A 49 8.80 -16.59 -12.24
N LEU A 50 7.53 -16.21 -12.25
CA LEU A 50 6.54 -16.80 -11.35
C LEU A 50 6.45 -18.32 -11.51
N ALA A 51 6.49 -18.83 -12.74
CA ALA A 51 6.47 -20.26 -13.02
C ALA A 51 7.67 -21.04 -12.44
N THR A 52 8.75 -20.37 -12.05
CA THR A 52 9.90 -21.02 -11.38
C THR A 52 9.71 -21.19 -9.88
N LEU A 53 8.68 -20.61 -9.28
CA LEU A 53 8.45 -20.67 -7.84
C LEU A 53 7.84 -22.03 -7.46
N ILE A 54 8.57 -22.79 -6.66
CA ILE A 54 8.18 -24.17 -6.24
C ILE A 54 7.83 -24.26 -4.74
N ASP A 55 7.73 -23.13 -4.03
CA ASP A 55 7.34 -23.12 -2.61
C ASP A 55 5.86 -23.53 -2.46
N PRO A 56 5.53 -24.50 -1.59
CA PRO A 56 4.15 -25.03 -1.45
C PRO A 56 3.14 -23.98 -0.93
N ARG A 57 3.61 -22.87 -0.38
CA ARG A 57 2.75 -21.77 0.08
C ARG A 57 2.33 -20.84 -1.07
N VAL A 58 2.93 -20.98 -2.25
CA VAL A 58 2.75 -20.09 -3.40
C VAL A 58 1.61 -20.60 -4.30
N GLN A 59 0.66 -19.71 -4.57
CA GLN A 59 -0.37 -19.86 -5.59
C GLN A 59 -0.22 -18.76 -6.64
N ILE A 60 -0.34 -19.12 -7.92
CA ILE A 60 -0.30 -18.18 -9.04
C ILE A 60 -1.64 -18.22 -9.77
N LEU A 61 -2.29 -17.07 -9.89
CA LEU A 61 -3.54 -16.90 -10.63
C LEU A 61 -3.26 -16.04 -11.86
N THR A 62 -3.49 -16.60 -13.05
CA THR A 62 -3.36 -15.86 -14.30
C THR A 62 -4.64 -15.12 -14.58
N MET A 63 -4.55 -13.80 -14.76
CA MET A 63 -5.68 -12.92 -15.03
C MET A 63 -5.79 -12.60 -16.52
N PRO A 64 -6.97 -12.23 -17.02
CA PRO A 64 -7.13 -11.78 -18.40
C PRO A 64 -6.24 -10.56 -18.72
N LYS A 65 -5.73 -10.50 -19.96
CA LYS A 65 -4.98 -9.31 -20.40
C LYS A 65 -5.85 -8.06 -20.40
N GLY A 66 -5.28 -6.93 -20.02
CA GLY A 66 -5.95 -5.63 -20.04
C GLY A 66 -6.83 -5.34 -18.83
N ILE A 67 -6.77 -6.14 -17.77
CA ILE A 67 -7.43 -5.80 -16.51
C ILE A 67 -6.81 -4.54 -15.88
N THR A 68 -7.63 -3.79 -15.14
CA THR A 68 -7.13 -2.63 -14.39
C THR A 68 -6.34 -3.07 -13.14
N ALA A 69 -5.55 -2.14 -12.57
CA ALA A 69 -4.87 -2.40 -11.30
C ALA A 69 -5.87 -2.75 -10.19
N ALA A 70 -7.00 -2.05 -10.11
CA ALA A 70 -8.04 -2.33 -9.11
C ALA A 70 -8.68 -3.71 -9.28
N GLN A 71 -8.89 -4.15 -10.51
CA GLN A 71 -9.38 -5.51 -10.80
C GLN A 71 -8.35 -6.56 -10.38
N ASN A 72 -7.07 -6.34 -10.68
CA ASN A 72 -5.99 -7.25 -10.28
C ASN A 72 -5.84 -7.31 -8.75
N TRP A 73 -5.87 -6.16 -8.07
CA TRP A 73 -5.85 -6.09 -6.60
C TRP A 73 -7.06 -6.76 -5.98
N SER A 74 -8.25 -6.58 -6.58
CA SER A 74 -9.49 -7.22 -6.11
C SER A 74 -9.42 -8.74 -6.25
N ALA A 75 -8.93 -9.25 -7.38
CA ALA A 75 -8.76 -10.69 -7.60
C ALA A 75 -7.76 -11.28 -6.59
N ALA A 76 -6.61 -10.63 -6.37
CA ALA A 76 -5.63 -11.04 -5.38
C ALA A 76 -6.23 -11.10 -3.96
N THR A 77 -6.96 -10.05 -3.59
CA THR A 77 -7.61 -9.97 -2.26
C THR A 77 -8.69 -11.02 -2.07
N GLN A 78 -9.51 -11.28 -3.10
CA GLN A 78 -10.61 -12.26 -3.05
C GLN A 78 -10.13 -13.71 -3.01
N ALA A 79 -8.91 -13.98 -3.47
CA ALA A 79 -8.29 -15.31 -3.42
C ALA A 79 -7.71 -15.64 -2.04
N ALA A 80 -7.61 -14.65 -1.14
CA ALA A 80 -7.07 -14.83 0.21
C ALA A 80 -8.01 -15.66 1.09
N THR A 81 -7.43 -16.62 1.85
CA THR A 81 -8.15 -17.52 2.76
C THR A 81 -7.72 -17.36 4.23
N GLY A 82 -6.66 -16.61 4.50
CA GLY A 82 -6.09 -16.41 5.83
C GLY A 82 -6.93 -15.53 6.75
N ASP A 83 -6.59 -15.55 8.03
CA ASP A 83 -7.19 -14.69 9.07
C ASP A 83 -6.90 -13.22 8.84
N PHE A 84 -5.73 -12.95 8.23
CA PHE A 84 -5.25 -11.61 7.90
C PHE A 84 -4.80 -11.54 6.44
N ILE A 85 -4.93 -10.35 5.83
CA ILE A 85 -4.50 -10.09 4.46
C ILE A 85 -3.45 -8.98 4.45
N LYS A 86 -2.33 -9.23 3.77
CA LYS A 86 -1.28 -8.26 3.46
C LYS A 86 -1.12 -8.13 1.96
N LEU A 87 -1.60 -7.03 1.39
CA LEU A 87 -1.33 -6.69 -0.01
C LEU A 87 0.03 -6.00 -0.11
N ILE A 88 0.85 -6.43 -1.07
CA ILE A 88 2.16 -5.82 -1.34
C ILE A 88 2.30 -5.59 -2.84
N CYS A 89 2.71 -4.39 -3.24
CA CYS A 89 2.99 -4.09 -4.64
C CYS A 89 4.32 -4.76 -5.07
N GLN A 90 4.38 -5.16 -6.34
CA GLN A 90 5.46 -5.97 -6.91
C GLN A 90 6.87 -5.34 -6.86
N ASP A 91 6.97 -4.04 -6.60
CA ASP A 91 8.22 -3.26 -6.56
C ASP A 91 8.67 -2.87 -5.14
N ASP A 92 7.91 -3.27 -4.11
CA ASP A 92 8.19 -2.98 -2.71
C ASP A 92 9.03 -4.07 -2.04
N LEU A 93 9.44 -3.83 -0.79
CA LEU A 93 10.15 -4.79 0.05
C LEU A 93 9.54 -4.80 1.46
N ILE A 94 9.58 -5.96 2.14
CA ILE A 94 9.17 -6.06 3.55
C ILE A 94 10.33 -6.57 4.41
N ASN A 95 10.42 -6.02 5.65
CA ASN A 95 11.42 -6.45 6.61
C ASN A 95 11.12 -7.89 7.08
N PRO A 96 12.13 -8.68 7.46
CA PRO A 96 11.93 -10.11 7.81
C PRO A 96 10.90 -10.37 8.91
N ASP A 97 10.70 -9.45 9.83
CA ASP A 97 9.77 -9.55 10.96
C ASP A 97 8.47 -8.72 10.81
N ALA A 98 8.25 -8.17 9.61
CA ALA A 98 7.14 -7.26 9.32
C ALA A 98 5.77 -7.89 9.62
N ILE A 99 5.52 -9.07 9.07
CA ILE A 99 4.24 -9.76 9.24
C ILE A 99 4.06 -10.17 10.70
N GLN A 100 5.07 -10.76 11.34
CA GLN A 100 5.02 -11.16 12.75
C GLN A 100 4.65 -9.98 13.66
N LYS A 101 5.28 -8.81 13.45
CA LYS A 101 5.00 -7.60 14.23
C LYS A 101 3.56 -7.10 14.05
N GLN A 102 3.08 -7.04 12.80
CA GLN A 102 1.72 -6.55 12.52
C GLN A 102 0.64 -7.54 12.97
N VAL A 103 0.89 -8.85 12.89
CA VAL A 103 0.02 -9.89 13.48
C VAL A 103 -0.09 -9.70 14.99
N ALA A 104 1.04 -9.50 15.69
CA ALA A 104 1.03 -9.23 17.12
C ALA A 104 0.26 -7.96 17.47
N ASP A 105 0.34 -6.90 16.64
CA ASP A 105 -0.44 -5.66 16.83
C ASP A 105 -1.95 -5.93 16.76
N LEU A 106 -2.41 -6.76 15.81
CA LEU A 106 -3.83 -7.10 15.68
C LEU A 106 -4.32 -8.06 16.78
N LEU A 107 -3.50 -9.02 17.19
CA LEU A 107 -3.84 -9.96 18.26
C LEU A 107 -3.95 -9.25 19.62
N ASN A 108 -3.06 -8.29 19.89
CA ASN A 108 -3.06 -7.49 21.12
C ASN A 108 -4.17 -6.42 21.14
N ASN A 109 -4.81 -6.13 20.00
CA ASN A 109 -5.88 -5.15 19.86
C ASN A 109 -7.07 -5.77 19.11
N PRO A 110 -7.93 -6.54 19.79
CA PRO A 110 -9.04 -7.27 19.15
C PRO A 110 -10.06 -6.37 18.42
N THR A 111 -10.19 -5.12 18.83
CA THR A 111 -11.06 -4.12 18.18
C THR A 111 -10.46 -3.52 16.91
N ALA A 112 -9.14 -3.72 16.68
CA ALA A 112 -8.47 -3.19 15.50
C ALA A 112 -8.82 -4.03 14.26
N VAL A 113 -9.30 -3.36 13.21
CA VAL A 113 -9.62 -3.97 11.90
C VAL A 113 -8.43 -3.97 10.95
N MET A 114 -7.42 -3.15 11.24
CA MET A 114 -6.16 -3.08 10.51
C MET A 114 -5.01 -2.63 11.40
N ALA A 115 -3.81 -3.08 11.09
CA ALA A 115 -2.55 -2.60 11.66
C ALA A 115 -1.80 -1.82 10.59
N ILE A 116 -1.32 -0.62 10.94
CA ILE A 116 -0.53 0.24 10.06
C ILE A 116 0.83 0.54 10.67
N ALA A 117 1.84 0.74 9.81
CA ALA A 117 3.20 0.95 10.26
C ALA A 117 3.90 2.04 9.43
N GLN A 118 5.07 2.49 9.91
CA GLN A 118 5.97 3.27 9.08
C GLN A 118 6.60 2.39 8.00
N ARG A 119 7.14 3.02 6.95
CA ARG A 119 7.96 2.39 5.92
C ARG A 119 9.09 3.33 5.53
N ASP A 120 10.12 2.77 4.96
CA ASP A 120 11.17 3.54 4.31
C ASP A 120 10.75 3.88 2.88
N ILE A 121 11.35 4.91 2.32
CA ILE A 121 11.24 5.22 0.89
C ILE A 121 12.60 4.94 0.28
N ILE A 122 12.62 4.09 -0.74
CA ILE A 122 13.85 3.72 -1.47
C ILE A 122 13.78 4.16 -2.93
N ASP A 123 14.94 4.35 -3.55
CA ASP A 123 15.03 4.61 -4.99
C ASP A 123 14.94 3.30 -5.82
N ALA A 124 15.04 3.44 -7.14
CA ALA A 124 14.98 2.31 -8.07
C ALA A 124 16.07 1.24 -7.79
N ASN A 125 17.17 1.59 -7.16
CA ASN A 125 18.29 0.70 -6.85
C ASN A 125 18.27 0.17 -5.40
N GLY A 126 17.20 0.48 -4.62
CA GLY A 126 17.06 0.05 -3.24
C GLY A 126 17.76 0.93 -2.20
N LYS A 127 18.35 2.06 -2.62
CA LYS A 127 18.99 3.00 -1.69
C LYS A 127 17.92 3.77 -0.90
N VAL A 128 18.05 3.81 0.42
CA VAL A 128 17.13 4.55 1.30
C VAL A 128 17.25 6.06 1.02
N LEU A 129 16.13 6.66 0.65
CA LEU A 129 15.97 8.10 0.45
C LEU A 129 15.45 8.78 1.72
N TYR A 130 14.48 8.16 2.35
CA TYR A 130 13.85 8.65 3.58
C TYR A 130 13.46 7.47 4.46
N ALA A 131 13.95 7.44 5.70
CA ALA A 131 13.60 6.41 6.68
C ALA A 131 12.33 6.78 7.47
N ASN A 132 11.61 5.75 7.95
CA ASN A 132 10.48 5.85 8.90
C ASN A 132 9.41 6.86 8.47
N ARG A 133 8.92 6.77 7.23
CA ARG A 133 7.90 7.68 6.68
C ARG A 133 6.48 7.16 6.91
N GLY A 134 5.52 8.09 6.97
CA GLY A 134 4.11 7.83 7.23
C GLY A 134 3.67 8.26 8.63
N LEU A 135 2.42 7.99 8.95
CA LEU A 135 1.78 8.19 10.25
C LEU A 135 1.74 9.65 10.72
N SER A 136 1.86 10.61 9.79
CA SER A 136 1.85 12.05 10.12
C SER A 136 0.55 12.43 10.84
N GLY A 137 0.68 12.95 12.06
CA GLY A 137 -0.45 13.31 12.92
C GLY A 137 -1.02 12.16 13.76
N LEU A 138 -0.61 10.92 13.55
CA LEU A 138 -1.04 9.75 14.29
C LEU A 138 0.01 9.41 15.36
N LYS A 139 -0.20 9.86 16.61
CA LYS A 139 0.80 9.72 17.68
C LYS A 139 0.56 8.54 18.62
N LYS A 140 -0.68 8.06 18.73
CA LYS A 140 -1.05 6.96 19.63
C LYS A 140 -0.81 5.61 18.92
N LYS A 141 -0.68 4.54 19.72
CA LYS A 141 -0.53 3.16 19.22
C LYS A 141 -1.86 2.52 18.81
N LEU A 142 -2.99 3.07 19.24
CA LEU A 142 -4.34 2.65 18.89
C LEU A 142 -5.24 3.89 18.77
N LEU A 143 -5.98 3.96 17.68
CA LEU A 143 -6.92 5.06 17.39
C LEU A 143 -8.19 4.50 16.76
N PRO A 144 -9.36 5.14 17.00
CA PRO A 144 -10.56 4.89 16.20
C PRO A 144 -10.26 5.09 14.71
N GLY A 145 -10.64 4.14 13.87
CA GLY A 145 -10.32 4.22 12.44
C GLY A 145 -10.92 5.43 11.74
N ALA A 146 -12.08 5.91 12.19
CA ALA A 146 -12.67 7.17 11.70
C ALA A 146 -11.76 8.38 11.96
N GLU A 147 -11.03 8.42 13.10
CA GLU A 147 -10.06 9.47 13.41
C GLU A 147 -8.84 9.41 12.50
N VAL A 148 -8.36 8.19 12.18
CA VAL A 148 -7.25 7.97 11.26
C VAL A 148 -7.59 8.50 9.86
N ILE A 149 -8.76 8.15 9.32
CA ILE A 149 -9.21 8.64 8.01
C ILE A 149 -9.46 10.14 8.01
N ARG A 150 -10.02 10.68 9.11
CA ARG A 150 -10.18 12.13 9.26
C ARG A 150 -8.85 12.87 9.28
N THR A 151 -7.83 12.29 9.87
CA THR A 151 -6.46 12.83 9.83
C THR A 151 -5.91 12.85 8.39
N ALA A 152 -6.12 11.79 7.61
CA ALA A 152 -5.75 11.77 6.19
C ALA A 152 -6.50 12.85 5.39
N TYR A 153 -7.80 13.02 5.65
CA TYR A 153 -8.63 14.06 5.04
C TYR A 153 -8.07 15.47 5.30
N VAL A 154 -7.82 15.80 6.57
CA VAL A 154 -7.35 17.14 6.99
C VAL A 154 -5.94 17.41 6.45
N ASN A 155 -5.06 16.41 6.44
CA ASN A 155 -3.70 16.55 5.92
C ASN A 155 -3.63 16.58 4.38
N GLY A 156 -4.71 16.19 3.68
CA GLY A 156 -4.74 16.15 2.21
C GLY A 156 -3.75 15.16 1.61
N THR A 157 -3.47 14.05 2.32
CA THR A 157 -2.54 13.00 1.88
C THR A 157 -2.84 11.68 2.57
N ASN A 158 -2.40 10.56 1.97
CA ASN A 158 -2.42 9.27 2.61
C ASN A 158 -1.39 9.24 3.77
N VAL A 159 -1.88 9.37 5.03
CA VAL A 159 -1.04 9.28 6.24
C VAL A 159 -0.79 7.84 6.66
N ILE A 160 -1.57 6.88 6.17
CA ILE A 160 -1.47 5.45 6.48
C ILE A 160 -0.26 4.85 5.77
N GLY A 161 -0.13 5.15 4.50
CA GLY A 161 0.94 4.63 3.65
C GLY A 161 0.43 3.69 2.57
N GLU A 162 1.37 3.20 1.78
CA GLU A 162 1.16 2.22 0.72
C GLU A 162 0.81 0.84 1.33
N PRO A 163 0.20 -0.09 0.57
CA PRO A 163 -0.30 -1.36 1.09
C PRO A 163 0.72 -2.20 1.88
N LEU A 164 2.00 -2.14 1.51
CA LEU A 164 3.05 -2.83 2.27
C LEU A 164 3.08 -2.45 3.76
N ALA A 165 2.65 -1.23 4.10
CA ALA A 165 2.61 -0.74 5.49
C ALA A 165 1.39 -1.24 6.28
N VAL A 166 0.44 -1.95 5.63
CA VAL A 166 -0.85 -2.32 6.21
C VAL A 166 -1.02 -3.84 6.30
N LEU A 167 -1.59 -4.31 7.41
CA LEU A 167 -2.15 -5.65 7.57
C LEU A 167 -3.62 -5.52 7.96
N PHE A 168 -4.51 -6.24 7.30
CA PHE A 168 -5.95 -6.18 7.53
C PHE A 168 -6.48 -7.44 8.20
N ARG A 169 -7.55 -7.31 9.00
CA ARG A 169 -8.43 -8.45 9.21
C ARG A 169 -9.15 -8.78 7.92
N THR A 170 -9.19 -10.05 7.58
CA THR A 170 -9.73 -10.53 6.29
C THR A 170 -11.19 -10.14 6.11
N ASP A 171 -12.04 -10.35 7.10
CA ASP A 171 -13.46 -10.02 7.07
C ASP A 171 -13.70 -8.51 6.85
N ALA A 172 -12.91 -7.66 7.51
CA ALA A 172 -13.02 -6.22 7.39
C ALA A 172 -12.63 -5.72 5.98
N LEU A 173 -11.57 -6.30 5.38
CA LEU A 173 -11.14 -5.93 4.03
C LEU A 173 -12.11 -6.48 2.98
N LEU A 174 -12.50 -7.75 3.06
CA LEU A 174 -13.42 -8.37 2.10
C LEU A 174 -14.78 -7.65 2.06
N ALA A 175 -15.28 -7.19 3.21
CA ALA A 175 -16.50 -6.38 3.28
C ALA A 175 -16.38 -4.96 2.66
N ALA A 176 -15.17 -4.54 2.27
CA ALA A 176 -14.91 -3.26 1.60
C ALA A 176 -14.64 -3.40 0.09
N MET A 177 -14.58 -4.65 -0.42
CA MET A 177 -14.32 -4.93 -1.82
C MET A 177 -15.47 -4.48 -2.75
N PRO A 178 -15.19 -4.23 -4.02
CA PRO A 178 -13.88 -4.27 -4.68
C PRO A 178 -13.01 -3.03 -4.37
N TRP A 179 -11.71 -3.11 -4.68
CA TRP A 179 -10.83 -1.94 -4.74
C TRP A 179 -11.36 -0.96 -5.78
N ASP A 180 -11.40 0.34 -5.41
CA ASP A 180 -12.10 1.38 -6.17
C ASP A 180 -11.11 2.17 -7.04
N ASP A 181 -11.20 2.05 -8.37
CA ASP A 181 -10.35 2.72 -9.34
C ASP A 181 -10.91 4.07 -9.87
N SER A 182 -11.99 4.58 -9.30
CA SER A 182 -12.54 5.89 -9.65
C SER A 182 -11.49 7.02 -9.47
N ASN A 183 -10.59 6.85 -8.53
CA ASN A 183 -9.43 7.71 -8.29
C ASN A 183 -8.15 6.86 -8.20
N PRO A 184 -7.50 6.49 -9.31
CA PRO A 184 -6.41 5.53 -9.34
C PRO A 184 -5.22 5.83 -8.41
N LEU A 185 -4.89 7.11 -8.17
CA LEU A 185 -3.84 7.51 -7.21
C LEU A 185 -4.28 7.33 -5.75
N MET A 186 -5.57 7.25 -5.49
CA MET A 186 -6.18 7.10 -4.16
C MET A 186 -6.78 5.71 -3.96
N LEU A 187 -6.39 4.73 -4.78
CA LEU A 187 -6.92 3.36 -4.76
C LEU A 187 -6.84 2.74 -3.37
N ASP A 188 -5.68 2.85 -2.72
CA ASP A 188 -5.42 2.40 -1.37
C ASP A 188 -6.24 3.19 -0.33
N LEU A 189 -6.13 4.52 -0.32
CA LEU A 189 -6.80 5.38 0.65
C LEU A 189 -8.33 5.29 0.55
N SER A 190 -8.89 5.12 -0.65
CA SER A 190 -10.33 4.93 -0.86
C SER A 190 -10.83 3.66 -0.18
N THR A 191 -10.06 2.57 -0.26
CA THR A 191 -10.39 1.30 0.42
C THR A 191 -10.16 1.41 1.92
N TYR A 192 -9.07 2.05 2.38
CA TYR A 192 -8.84 2.28 3.81
C TYR A 192 -9.98 3.08 4.45
N ALA A 193 -10.54 4.05 3.72
CA ALA A 193 -11.69 4.84 4.18
C ALA A 193 -12.98 4.02 4.34
N LYS A 194 -13.08 2.85 3.69
CA LYS A 194 -14.19 1.90 3.88
C LYS A 194 -13.92 0.91 5.01
N VAL A 195 -12.65 0.52 5.23
CA VAL A 195 -12.26 -0.48 6.23
C VAL A 195 -12.10 0.14 7.62
N ALA A 196 -11.27 1.18 7.75
CA ALA A 196 -10.86 1.73 9.04
C ALA A 196 -12.03 2.14 9.95
N PRO A 197 -13.11 2.81 9.46
CA PRO A 197 -14.22 3.21 10.31
C PRO A 197 -15.02 2.06 10.94
N LYS A 198 -14.75 0.81 10.56
CA LYS A 198 -15.42 -0.38 11.12
C LYS A 198 -14.87 -0.80 12.48
N GLY A 199 -13.74 -0.22 12.92
CA GLY A 199 -13.11 -0.52 14.21
C GLY A 199 -11.96 0.42 14.52
N ASP A 200 -11.03 -0.06 15.35
CA ASP A 200 -9.81 0.65 15.65
C ASP A 200 -8.71 0.34 14.63
N VAL A 201 -7.66 1.16 14.65
CA VAL A 201 -6.44 0.95 13.87
C VAL A 201 -5.26 0.86 14.83
N ALA A 202 -4.53 -0.26 14.80
CA ALA A 202 -3.29 -0.43 15.52
C ALA A 202 -2.15 0.26 14.76
N ILE A 203 -1.29 1.01 15.45
CA ILE A 203 -0.30 1.90 14.85
C ILE A 203 1.09 1.58 15.39
N ARG A 204 2.01 1.21 14.48
CA ARG A 204 3.40 0.90 14.77
C ARG A 204 4.32 2.00 14.25
N HIS A 205 5.03 2.66 15.15
CA HIS A 205 6.01 3.71 14.84
C HIS A 205 7.39 3.14 14.50
N GLU A 206 7.42 2.06 13.72
CA GLU A 206 8.63 1.41 13.19
C GLU A 206 8.40 1.08 11.72
N SER A 207 9.46 1.12 10.92
CA SER A 207 9.41 0.69 9.52
C SER A 207 9.24 -0.84 9.42
N VAL A 208 8.27 -1.28 8.63
CA VAL A 208 8.02 -2.69 8.33
C VAL A 208 8.47 -3.09 6.92
N GLY A 209 9.04 -2.15 6.17
CA GLY A 209 9.50 -2.40 4.82
C GLY A 209 9.80 -1.13 4.06
N ALA A 210 9.97 -1.23 2.76
CA ALA A 210 10.41 -0.13 1.92
C ALA A 210 9.52 0.00 0.67
N PHE A 211 8.96 1.19 0.50
CA PHE A 211 8.24 1.62 -0.69
C PHE A 211 9.23 2.13 -1.74
N ARG A 212 9.20 1.54 -2.93
CA ARG A 212 10.10 1.92 -4.02
C ARG A 212 9.50 3.01 -4.89
N VAL A 213 10.31 4.06 -5.12
CA VAL A 213 9.99 5.15 -6.04
C VAL A 213 10.89 5.04 -7.26
N SER A 214 10.30 4.76 -8.41
CA SER A 214 10.99 4.65 -9.70
C SER A 214 10.26 5.44 -10.79
N GLY A 215 10.86 5.58 -11.96
CA GLY A 215 10.22 6.21 -13.12
C GLY A 215 9.00 5.45 -13.64
N SER A 216 8.96 4.13 -13.45
CA SER A 216 7.86 3.24 -13.84
C SER A 216 6.77 3.10 -12.77
N SER A 217 7.03 3.50 -11.51
CA SER A 217 6.07 3.37 -10.41
C SER A 217 4.75 4.07 -10.72
N TRP A 218 3.65 3.42 -10.36
CA TRP A 218 2.28 3.93 -10.55
C TRP A 218 2.10 5.34 -9.98
N SER A 219 2.57 5.58 -8.75
CA SER A 219 2.51 6.88 -8.08
C SER A 219 3.27 7.99 -8.79
N THR A 220 4.39 7.66 -9.46
CA THR A 220 5.17 8.61 -10.26
C THR A 220 4.44 8.98 -11.55
N ARG A 221 3.84 8.00 -12.24
CA ARG A 221 3.07 8.21 -13.47
C ARG A 221 1.83 9.06 -13.22
N LEU A 222 1.14 8.86 -12.11
CA LEU A 222 -0.09 9.58 -11.75
C LEU A 222 0.15 10.88 -10.97
N ALA A 223 1.39 11.25 -10.68
CA ALA A 223 1.71 12.43 -9.84
C ALA A 223 1.08 13.75 -10.36
N LYS A 224 0.86 13.88 -11.67
CA LYS A 224 0.21 15.06 -12.26
C LYS A 224 -1.27 15.17 -11.87
N LEU A 225 -1.94 14.06 -11.61
CA LEU A 225 -3.36 13.97 -11.25
C LEU A 225 -3.60 14.13 -9.74
N GLN A 226 -2.55 14.16 -8.93
CA GLN A 226 -2.64 14.12 -7.46
C GLN A 226 -3.61 15.17 -6.89
N LEU A 227 -3.47 16.43 -7.30
CA LEU A 227 -4.27 17.51 -6.75
C LEU A 227 -5.77 17.29 -6.99
N GLU A 228 -6.12 16.92 -8.20
CA GLU A 228 -7.54 16.71 -8.59
C GLU A 228 -8.10 15.46 -7.91
N GLN A 229 -7.39 14.34 -7.94
CA GLN A 229 -7.86 13.10 -7.32
C GLN A 229 -7.94 13.20 -5.79
N THR A 230 -6.99 13.91 -5.14
CA THR A 230 -7.11 14.20 -3.70
C THR A 230 -8.34 15.06 -3.41
N LYS A 231 -8.65 16.07 -4.25
CA LYS A 231 -9.84 16.90 -4.10
C LYS A 231 -11.12 16.07 -4.26
N GLN A 232 -11.19 15.20 -5.26
CA GLN A 232 -12.34 14.32 -5.50
C GLN A 232 -12.55 13.38 -4.32
N TRP A 233 -11.48 12.74 -3.82
CA TRP A 233 -11.54 11.89 -2.65
C TRP A 233 -12.02 12.64 -1.40
N GLN A 234 -11.51 13.88 -1.16
CA GLN A 234 -11.94 14.71 -0.05
C GLN A 234 -13.41 15.08 -0.14
N HIS A 235 -13.93 15.34 -1.34
CA HIS A 235 -15.35 15.63 -1.56
C HIS A 235 -16.20 14.39 -1.26
N ALA A 236 -15.83 13.23 -1.77
CA ALA A 236 -16.53 11.97 -1.51
C ALA A 236 -16.54 11.61 -0.01
N TYR A 237 -15.40 11.73 0.66
CA TYR A 237 -15.31 11.53 2.11
C TYR A 237 -16.22 12.50 2.87
N ALA A 238 -16.18 13.80 2.56
CA ALA A 238 -16.98 14.81 3.27
C ALA A 238 -18.49 14.64 3.10
N ALA A 239 -18.93 13.99 2.01
CA ALA A 239 -20.33 13.69 1.76
C ALA A 239 -20.87 12.53 2.60
N THR A 240 -19.98 11.60 3.02
CA THR A 240 -20.37 10.36 3.72
C THR A 240 -19.92 10.31 5.17
N ALA A 241 -18.96 11.17 5.58
CA ALA A 241 -18.41 11.16 6.93
C ALA A 241 -19.43 11.60 8.00
N SER A 242 -19.47 10.86 9.11
CA SER A 242 -20.28 11.19 10.27
C SER A 242 -19.41 11.26 11.53
N PRO A 243 -19.34 12.41 12.22
CA PRO A 243 -19.89 13.70 11.83
C PRO A 243 -19.20 14.30 10.59
N ALA A 244 -19.93 15.09 9.82
CA ALA A 244 -19.36 15.78 8.65
C ALA A 244 -18.19 16.70 9.06
N PRO A 245 -17.15 16.87 8.18
CA PRO A 245 -16.06 17.79 8.47
C PRO A 245 -16.53 19.22 8.68
N SER A 246 -16.06 19.86 9.75
CA SER A 246 -16.33 21.25 10.09
C SER A 246 -15.71 22.22 9.07
N HIS A 247 -16.14 23.48 9.06
CA HIS A 247 -15.58 24.50 8.16
C HIS A 247 -14.06 24.68 8.32
N PRO A 248 -13.47 24.76 9.53
CA PRO A 248 -12.01 24.83 9.70
C PRO A 248 -11.29 23.60 9.16
N GLU A 249 -11.85 22.40 9.31
CA GLU A 249 -11.25 21.18 8.77
C GLU A 249 -11.28 21.15 7.25
N ARG A 250 -12.36 21.58 6.61
CA ARG A 250 -12.45 21.73 5.15
C ARG A 250 -11.40 22.71 4.61
N THR A 251 -11.19 23.82 5.31
CA THR A 251 -10.16 24.80 4.95
C THR A 251 -8.75 24.22 5.07
N ARG A 252 -8.47 23.53 6.19
CA ARG A 252 -7.19 22.83 6.40
C ARG A 252 -6.96 21.74 5.35
N ALA A 253 -7.98 20.95 5.03
CA ALA A 253 -7.92 19.92 4.02
C ALA A 253 -7.61 20.49 2.62
N ALA A 254 -8.23 21.62 2.28
CA ALA A 254 -7.91 22.33 1.03
C ALA A 254 -6.47 22.81 0.99
N PHE A 255 -5.97 23.43 2.06
CA PHE A 255 -4.57 23.85 2.17
C PHE A 255 -3.62 22.64 2.13
N GLY A 256 -3.92 21.57 2.89
CA GLY A 256 -3.12 20.35 2.98
C GLY A 256 -2.88 19.73 1.62
N ARG A 257 -3.91 19.54 0.78
CA ARG A 257 -3.74 18.93 -0.55
C ARG A 257 -2.83 19.75 -1.46
N HIS A 258 -2.90 21.11 -1.41
CA HIS A 258 -2.02 21.96 -2.21
C HIS A 258 -0.56 21.86 -1.73
N LEU A 259 -0.36 21.93 -0.40
CA LEU A 259 0.97 21.78 0.22
C LEU A 259 1.59 20.43 -0.12
N GLN A 260 0.85 19.32 0.08
CA GLN A 260 1.36 17.97 -0.19
C GLN A 260 1.66 17.74 -1.67
N THR A 261 0.83 18.30 -2.57
CA THR A 261 1.09 18.24 -4.00
C THR A 261 2.38 19.00 -4.36
N GLY A 262 2.61 20.19 -3.79
CA GLY A 262 3.83 20.98 -3.98
C GLY A 262 5.06 20.23 -3.47
N LEU A 263 5.01 19.69 -2.25
CA LEU A 263 6.11 18.92 -1.65
C LEU A 263 6.47 17.68 -2.46
N ARG A 264 5.46 16.91 -2.94
CA ARG A 264 5.72 15.73 -3.78
C ARG A 264 6.35 16.11 -5.12
N ARG A 265 5.86 17.18 -5.77
CA ARG A 265 6.44 17.68 -7.03
C ARG A 265 7.90 18.08 -6.85
N ALA A 266 8.23 18.81 -5.78
CA ALA A 266 9.60 19.21 -5.46
C ALA A 266 10.49 17.99 -5.18
N ALA A 267 9.99 17.01 -4.38
CA ALA A 267 10.71 15.77 -4.11
C ALA A 267 11.01 15.00 -5.42
N TYR A 268 10.01 14.82 -6.28
CA TYR A 268 10.19 14.09 -7.55
C TYR A 268 11.13 14.83 -8.53
N ALA A 269 11.08 16.16 -8.57
CA ALA A 269 12.03 16.94 -9.37
C ALA A 269 13.48 16.73 -8.87
N THR A 270 13.69 16.75 -7.55
CA THR A 270 15.00 16.48 -6.94
C THR A 270 15.50 15.07 -7.22
N LEU A 271 14.64 14.05 -7.10
CA LEU A 271 14.99 12.66 -7.37
C LEU A 271 15.33 12.43 -8.85
N ARG A 272 14.60 13.07 -9.77
CA ARG A 272 14.94 13.05 -11.21
C ARG A 272 16.30 13.66 -11.48
N ALA A 273 16.59 14.83 -10.90
CA ALA A 273 17.87 15.50 -11.05
C ALA A 273 19.05 14.68 -10.53
N ARG A 274 18.80 13.85 -9.48
CA ARG A 274 19.81 12.93 -8.90
C ARG A 274 19.90 11.58 -9.61
N GLY A 275 19.11 11.32 -10.65
CA GLY A 275 19.09 10.03 -11.35
C GLY A 275 18.45 8.87 -10.57
N SER A 276 17.83 9.13 -9.41
CA SER A 276 17.25 8.12 -8.51
C SER A 276 16.07 7.34 -9.10
N PHE A 277 15.55 7.75 -10.26
CA PHE A 277 14.45 7.04 -10.96
C PHE A 277 14.94 6.01 -11.99
N ARG A 278 16.25 5.94 -12.26
CA ARG A 278 16.83 5.01 -13.22
C ARG A 278 17.30 3.75 -12.49
N THR A 279 17.00 2.58 -13.02
CA THR A 279 17.66 1.35 -12.63
C THR A 279 19.06 1.33 -13.22
N GLY A 280 20.03 0.71 -12.55
CA GLY A 280 21.38 0.53 -13.11
C GLY A 280 21.40 -0.23 -14.45
N LEU A 281 20.27 -0.86 -14.82
CA LEU A 281 20.04 -1.58 -16.09
C LEU A 281 19.64 -0.63 -17.24
N ASP A 282 19.24 0.60 -16.94
CA ASP A 282 18.82 1.62 -17.93
C ASP A 282 20.02 2.47 -18.45
N SER A 283 21.27 2.10 -18.14
CA SER A 283 22.45 2.77 -18.69
C SER A 283 22.60 2.41 -20.17
N PRO A 284 22.68 3.38 -21.09
CA PRO A 284 22.95 3.09 -22.48
C PRO A 284 24.33 2.46 -22.59
N SER A 285 24.36 1.26 -23.18
CA SER A 285 25.59 0.58 -23.62
C SER A 285 26.32 1.38 -24.70
#